data_983036911c67b4e4c3f38fccd428bddf
#
_entry.id   983036911c67b4e4c3f38fccd428bddf
#
_cell.length_a   1.000
_cell.length_b   1.000
_cell.length_c   1.000
_cell.angle_alpha   90.00
_cell.angle_beta   90.00
_cell.angle_gamma   90.00
#
_symmetry.space_group_name_H-M   'P 1'
#
loop_
_entity.id
_entity.type
_entity.pdbx_description
1 polymer ?
#
loop_
_entity_poly.entity_id
_entity_poly.type
_entity_poly.pdbx_seq_one_letter_code
_entity_poly.pdbx_strand_id
1 'polypeptide(L)'
;MPIASTRNLIIEKADALFYEGGFEATSFADIATAVGISRGNFYHHFKTKDDILDAVIVLRMERTRAMLDGWQAEGEGPRERILSFIHMLIANRAKIMAFGCPVGTLCSELAKLDHAAQKRATEILGLFRDWLAGQFHALGAGDQAEALALHLLAWSQGVAVMATAFRDEAFICSEVAGIERWMANATSLSHPV
;
A
#
# COMPACT_ATOMS: atom_id res chain seq x y z
N MET A 1 0.53 -19.92 -20.31
CA MET A 1 0.27 -19.27 -19.00
C MET A 1 -0.32 -20.31 -18.08
N PRO A 2 0.20 -20.56 -16.87
CA PRO A 2 -0.46 -21.46 -15.93
C PRO A 2 -1.82 -20.89 -15.58
N ILE A 3 -2.86 -21.71 -15.65
CA ILE A 3 -4.23 -21.36 -15.23
C ILE A 3 -4.14 -21.04 -13.73
N ALA A 4 -4.44 -19.79 -13.37
CA ALA A 4 -4.49 -19.38 -11.96
C ALA A 4 -5.42 -20.36 -11.21
N SER A 5 -4.96 -20.89 -10.07
CA SER A 5 -5.80 -21.79 -9.28
C SER A 5 -7.07 -21.06 -8.84
N THR A 6 -8.19 -21.77 -8.70
CA THR A 6 -9.46 -21.19 -8.21
C THR A 6 -9.24 -20.45 -6.89
N ARG A 7 -8.36 -20.95 -6.02
CA ARG A 7 -7.99 -20.28 -4.75
C ARG A 7 -7.36 -18.92 -5.00
N ASN A 8 -6.42 -18.80 -5.94
CA ASN A 8 -5.79 -17.52 -6.27
C ASN A 8 -6.80 -16.54 -6.88
N LEU A 9 -7.70 -17.02 -7.73
CA LEU A 9 -8.76 -16.17 -8.29
C LEU A 9 -9.70 -15.63 -7.20
N ILE A 10 -10.03 -16.43 -6.18
CA ILE A 10 -10.80 -15.97 -5.02
C ILE A 10 -10.05 -14.83 -4.29
N ILE A 11 -8.76 -15.03 -4.01
CA ILE A 11 -7.94 -14.02 -3.31
C ILE A 11 -7.87 -12.71 -4.10
N GLU A 12 -7.62 -12.78 -5.41
CA GLU A 12 -7.55 -11.61 -6.29
C GLU A 12 -8.88 -10.82 -6.34
N LYS A 13 -10.00 -11.54 -6.44
CA LYS A 13 -11.32 -10.89 -6.45
C LYS A 13 -11.68 -10.31 -5.09
N ALA A 14 -11.34 -11.01 -4.01
CA ALA A 14 -11.53 -10.50 -2.66
C ALA A 14 -10.67 -9.25 -2.38
N ASP A 15 -9.41 -9.25 -2.83
CA ASP A 15 -8.53 -8.08 -2.73
C ASP A 15 -9.13 -6.84 -3.39
N ALA A 16 -9.68 -6.99 -4.60
CA ALA A 16 -10.35 -5.91 -5.31
C ALA A 16 -11.60 -5.43 -4.56
N LEU A 17 -12.47 -6.33 -4.13
CA LEU A 17 -13.70 -5.99 -3.40
C LEU A 17 -13.42 -5.34 -2.05
N PHE A 18 -12.42 -5.83 -1.29
CA PHE A 18 -12.02 -5.22 -0.02
C PHE A 18 -11.43 -3.82 -0.22
N TYR A 19 -10.74 -3.59 -1.34
CA TYR A 19 -10.22 -2.26 -1.65
C TYR A 19 -11.32 -1.28 -2.07
N GLU A 20 -12.26 -1.72 -2.90
CA GLU A 20 -13.30 -0.87 -3.49
C GLU A 20 -14.46 -0.61 -2.52
N GLY A 21 -14.86 -1.63 -1.76
CA GLY A 21 -16.05 -1.58 -0.90
C GLY A 21 -15.78 -1.71 0.60
N GLY A 22 -14.56 -2.08 0.99
CA GLY A 22 -14.22 -2.39 2.38
C GLY A 22 -14.39 -3.87 2.74
N PHE A 23 -13.64 -4.30 3.75
CA PHE A 23 -13.67 -5.68 4.24
C PHE A 23 -15.02 -6.02 4.87
N GLU A 24 -15.51 -5.17 5.79
CA GLU A 24 -16.74 -5.46 6.55
C GLU A 24 -17.96 -5.54 5.63
N ALA A 25 -18.08 -4.63 4.67
CA ALA A 25 -19.20 -4.56 3.74
C ALA A 25 -19.20 -5.68 2.69
N THR A 26 -18.07 -6.35 2.44
CA THR A 26 -17.96 -7.42 1.46
C THR A 26 -18.39 -8.76 2.06
N SER A 27 -19.37 -9.43 1.45
CA SER A 27 -19.83 -10.74 1.89
C SER A 27 -19.16 -11.88 1.11
N PHE A 28 -19.27 -13.12 1.65
CA PHE A 28 -18.92 -14.35 0.92
C PHE A 28 -19.65 -14.48 -0.42
N ALA A 29 -20.91 -14.06 -0.45
CA ALA A 29 -21.73 -14.15 -1.66
C ALA A 29 -21.22 -13.21 -2.75
N ASP A 30 -20.76 -12.01 -2.39
CA ASP A 30 -20.19 -11.05 -3.32
C ASP A 30 -18.91 -11.60 -3.96
N ILE A 31 -18.03 -12.19 -3.13
CA ILE A 31 -16.79 -12.77 -3.62
C ILE A 31 -17.08 -13.99 -4.53
N ALA A 32 -17.98 -14.90 -4.12
CA ALA A 32 -18.35 -16.07 -4.92
C ALA A 32 -18.97 -15.67 -6.27
N THR A 33 -19.80 -14.62 -6.27
CA THR A 33 -20.39 -14.05 -7.48
C THR A 33 -19.33 -13.45 -8.40
N ALA A 34 -18.39 -12.69 -7.86
CA ALA A 34 -17.31 -12.07 -8.61
C ALA A 34 -16.33 -13.09 -9.23
N VAL A 35 -16.20 -14.27 -8.60
CA VAL A 35 -15.41 -15.40 -9.10
C VAL A 35 -16.18 -16.25 -10.11
N GLY A 36 -17.51 -16.26 -10.04
CA GLY A 36 -18.37 -17.09 -10.89
C GLY A 36 -18.40 -18.56 -10.50
N ILE A 37 -18.26 -18.89 -9.19
CA ILE A 37 -18.27 -20.26 -8.68
C ILE A 37 -19.44 -20.50 -7.71
N SER A 38 -19.86 -21.78 -7.59
CA SER A 38 -20.89 -22.16 -6.63
C SER A 38 -20.39 -22.00 -5.19
N ARG A 39 -21.33 -21.74 -4.25
CA ARG A 39 -21.02 -21.69 -2.81
C ARG A 39 -20.30 -22.95 -2.31
N GLY A 40 -20.72 -24.14 -2.77
CA GLY A 40 -20.08 -25.39 -2.37
C GLY A 40 -18.61 -25.44 -2.76
N ASN A 41 -18.27 -25.05 -4.00
CA ASN A 41 -16.89 -24.99 -4.46
C ASN A 41 -16.09 -23.93 -3.69
N PHE A 42 -16.70 -22.79 -3.39
CA PHE A 42 -16.05 -21.72 -2.61
C PHE A 42 -15.61 -22.24 -1.23
N TYR A 43 -16.49 -22.95 -0.49
CA TYR A 43 -16.20 -23.50 0.83
C TYR A 43 -15.11 -24.59 0.86
N HIS A 44 -14.74 -25.17 -0.28
CA HIS A 44 -13.57 -26.04 -0.38
C HIS A 44 -12.26 -25.26 -0.20
N HIS A 45 -12.22 -23.98 -0.58
CA HIS A 45 -11.02 -23.15 -0.57
C HIS A 45 -10.88 -22.32 0.70
N PHE A 46 -11.98 -21.75 1.22
CA PHE A 46 -12.00 -20.88 2.38
C PHE A 46 -13.22 -21.17 3.26
N LYS A 47 -13.02 -21.21 4.57
CA LYS A 47 -14.09 -21.50 5.55
C LYS A 47 -14.69 -20.24 6.15
N THR A 48 -13.87 -19.19 6.31
CA THR A 48 -14.27 -17.91 6.92
C THR A 48 -13.84 -16.74 6.03
N LYS A 49 -14.46 -15.58 6.23
CA LYS A 49 -14.04 -14.34 5.57
C LYS A 49 -12.64 -13.92 6.06
N ASP A 50 -12.32 -14.24 7.30
CA ASP A 50 -11.01 -13.97 7.90
C ASP A 50 -9.89 -14.80 7.25
N ASP A 51 -10.16 -16.07 6.86
CA ASP A 51 -9.20 -16.87 6.09
C ASP A 51 -8.85 -16.20 4.75
N ILE A 52 -9.86 -15.55 4.12
CA ILE A 52 -9.65 -14.82 2.87
C ILE A 52 -8.89 -13.52 3.15
N LEU A 53 -9.26 -12.78 4.21
CA LEU A 53 -8.55 -11.56 4.61
C LEU A 53 -7.08 -11.84 4.88
N ASP A 54 -6.77 -12.91 5.60
CA ASP A 54 -5.39 -13.34 5.83
C ASP A 54 -4.63 -13.61 4.54
N ALA A 55 -5.27 -14.29 3.58
CA ALA A 55 -4.68 -14.56 2.28
C ALA A 55 -4.49 -13.27 1.44
N VAL A 56 -5.42 -12.31 1.52
CA VAL A 56 -5.29 -10.99 0.90
C VAL A 56 -4.15 -10.18 1.52
N ILE A 57 -3.99 -10.21 2.84
CA ILE A 57 -2.87 -9.55 3.51
C ILE A 57 -1.54 -10.13 3.02
N VAL A 58 -1.42 -11.45 2.94
CA VAL A 58 -0.23 -12.12 2.39
C VAL A 58 0.04 -11.68 0.97
N LEU A 59 -0.97 -11.68 0.09
CA LEU A 59 -0.85 -11.22 -1.29
C LEU A 59 -0.34 -9.77 -1.37
N ARG A 60 -0.90 -8.87 -0.55
CA ARG A 60 -0.48 -7.46 -0.50
C ARG A 60 0.96 -7.33 0.00
N MET A 61 1.37 -8.12 1.00
CA MET A 61 2.76 -8.15 1.48
C MET A 61 3.73 -8.60 0.39
N GLU A 62 3.39 -9.67 -0.33
CA GLU A 62 4.21 -10.18 -1.45
C GLU A 62 4.34 -9.15 -2.58
N ARG A 63 3.23 -8.52 -2.97
CA ARG A 63 3.21 -7.46 -3.99
C ARG A 63 4.01 -6.23 -3.55
N THR A 64 3.91 -5.84 -2.29
CA THR A 64 4.69 -4.72 -1.74
C THR A 64 6.18 -5.04 -1.78
N ARG A 65 6.60 -6.23 -1.33
CA ARG A 65 8.01 -6.64 -1.41
C ARG A 65 8.52 -6.63 -2.85
N ALA A 66 7.79 -7.27 -3.76
CA ALA A 66 8.17 -7.30 -5.18
C ALA A 66 8.30 -5.89 -5.79
N MET A 67 7.42 -4.96 -5.42
CA MET A 67 7.49 -3.57 -5.85
C MET A 67 8.71 -2.86 -5.27
N LEU A 68 9.00 -3.03 -3.97
CA LEU A 68 10.17 -2.44 -3.32
C LEU A 68 11.48 -3.02 -3.90
N ASP A 69 11.52 -4.33 -4.16
CA ASP A 69 12.66 -5.00 -4.83
C ASP A 69 12.86 -4.47 -6.25
N GLY A 70 11.77 -4.21 -6.99
CA GLY A 70 11.81 -3.57 -8.31
C GLY A 70 12.45 -2.19 -8.23
N TRP A 71 11.98 -1.32 -7.33
CA TRP A 71 12.57 0.00 -7.13
C TRP A 71 14.02 -0.05 -6.65
N GLN A 72 14.36 -1.08 -5.85
CA GLN A 72 15.74 -1.30 -5.41
C GLN A 72 16.66 -1.67 -6.56
N ALA A 73 16.17 -2.41 -7.55
CA ALA A 73 16.94 -2.85 -8.71
C ALA A 73 17.03 -1.79 -9.82
N GLU A 74 15.96 -1.01 -10.04
CA GLU A 74 15.84 -0.05 -11.14
C GLU A 74 16.44 1.32 -10.82
N GLY A 75 16.38 1.75 -9.54
CA GLY A 75 16.89 3.06 -9.12
C GLY A 75 18.40 3.10 -9.07
N GLU A 76 19.02 4.11 -9.73
CA GLU A 76 20.47 4.31 -9.77
C GLU A 76 21.07 4.61 -8.38
N GLY A 77 20.27 5.18 -7.48
CA GLY A 77 20.69 5.52 -6.12
C GLY A 77 19.52 5.65 -5.14
N PRO A 78 19.85 5.88 -3.85
CA PRO A 78 18.81 5.97 -2.81
C PRO A 78 17.79 7.09 -3.07
N ARG A 79 18.21 8.19 -3.67
CA ARG A 79 17.34 9.32 -4.00
C ARG A 79 16.29 8.93 -5.05
N GLU A 80 16.70 8.31 -6.13
CA GLU A 80 15.84 7.84 -7.22
C GLU A 80 14.85 6.78 -6.71
N ARG A 81 15.28 5.93 -5.81
CA ARG A 81 14.43 4.92 -5.15
C ARG A 81 13.34 5.57 -4.29
N ILE A 82 13.68 6.59 -3.50
CA ILE A 82 12.67 7.36 -2.74
C ILE A 82 11.71 8.07 -3.69
N LEU A 83 12.19 8.62 -4.81
CA LEU A 83 11.34 9.23 -5.83
C LEU A 83 10.35 8.22 -6.43
N SER A 84 10.73 6.96 -6.61
CA SER A 84 9.80 5.91 -7.06
C SER A 84 8.64 5.73 -6.09
N PHE A 85 8.88 5.76 -4.78
CA PHE A 85 7.82 5.75 -3.76
C PHE A 85 6.93 7.00 -3.87
N ILE A 86 7.50 8.18 -4.03
CA ILE A 86 6.73 9.44 -4.16
C ILE A 86 5.87 9.41 -5.43
N HIS A 87 6.44 9.04 -6.57
CA HIS A 87 5.76 9.02 -7.86
C HIS A 87 4.68 7.93 -7.96
N MET A 88 4.70 6.92 -7.08
CA MET A 88 3.64 5.93 -6.97
C MET A 88 2.26 6.58 -6.79
N LEU A 89 2.17 7.72 -6.10
CA LEU A 89 0.91 8.43 -5.89
C LEU A 89 0.36 8.97 -7.23
N ILE A 90 1.21 9.50 -8.09
CA ILE A 90 0.79 9.96 -9.44
C ILE A 90 0.40 8.76 -10.30
N ALA A 91 1.21 7.69 -10.30
CA ALA A 91 0.94 6.50 -11.09
C ALA A 91 -0.41 5.84 -10.74
N ASN A 92 -0.81 5.90 -9.47
CA ASN A 92 -2.04 5.30 -8.95
C ASN A 92 -3.16 6.31 -8.67
N ARG A 93 -3.04 7.58 -9.07
CA ARG A 93 -3.91 8.68 -8.69
C ARG A 93 -5.41 8.41 -8.89
N ALA A 94 -5.79 7.79 -10.01
CA ALA A 94 -7.19 7.48 -10.28
C ALA A 94 -7.80 6.52 -9.25
N LYS A 95 -7.08 5.47 -8.87
CA LYS A 95 -7.52 4.52 -7.84
C LYS A 95 -7.48 5.15 -6.45
N ILE A 96 -6.46 5.97 -6.15
CA ILE A 96 -6.35 6.68 -4.87
C ILE A 96 -7.51 7.66 -4.70
N MET A 97 -7.85 8.43 -5.72
CA MET A 97 -9.01 9.34 -5.67
C MET A 97 -10.34 8.59 -5.50
N ALA A 98 -10.46 7.39 -6.09
CA ALA A 98 -11.68 6.60 -5.99
C ALA A 98 -11.81 5.88 -4.64
N PHE A 99 -10.74 5.29 -4.11
CA PHE A 99 -10.79 4.31 -3.03
C PHE A 99 -9.75 4.53 -1.90
N GLY A 100 -8.87 5.53 -2.02
CA GLY A 100 -7.80 5.79 -1.04
C GLY A 100 -6.57 4.90 -1.22
N CYS A 101 -5.73 4.87 -0.19
CA CYS A 101 -4.59 3.96 -0.13
C CYS A 101 -5.06 2.54 0.21
N PRO A 102 -4.77 1.51 -0.62
CA PRO A 102 -5.26 0.15 -0.36
C PRO A 102 -4.80 -0.45 0.97
N VAL A 103 -3.63 -0.03 1.45
CA VAL A 103 -3.10 -0.49 2.74
C VAL A 103 -3.65 0.36 3.89
N GLY A 104 -3.61 1.69 3.76
CA GLY A 104 -4.05 2.61 4.81
C GLY A 104 -5.55 2.48 5.12
N THR A 105 -6.40 2.33 4.09
CA THR A 105 -7.84 2.12 4.28
C THR A 105 -8.13 0.82 5.01
N LEU A 106 -7.48 -0.29 4.62
CA LEU A 106 -7.64 -1.57 5.30
C LEU A 106 -7.17 -1.50 6.75
N CYS A 107 -6.00 -0.93 7.03
CA CYS A 107 -5.48 -0.78 8.40
C CYS A 107 -6.44 0.04 9.28
N SER A 108 -7.00 1.13 8.74
CA SER A 108 -7.93 2.00 9.45
C SER A 108 -9.27 1.31 9.72
N GLU A 109 -9.78 0.54 8.76
CA GLU A 109 -11.01 -0.24 8.91
C GLU A 109 -10.86 -1.32 9.98
N LEU A 110 -9.81 -2.14 9.89
CA LEU A 110 -9.55 -3.21 10.85
C LEU A 110 -9.29 -2.67 12.27
N ALA A 111 -8.69 -1.49 12.40
CA ALA A 111 -8.51 -0.82 13.69
C ALA A 111 -9.86 -0.39 14.31
N LYS A 112 -10.80 0.14 13.50
CA LYS A 112 -12.14 0.52 13.96
C LYS A 112 -12.96 -0.69 14.38
N LEU A 113 -12.75 -1.84 13.75
CA LEU A 113 -13.42 -3.11 14.04
C LEU A 113 -12.78 -3.87 15.21
N ASP A 114 -11.67 -3.39 15.78
CA ASP A 114 -10.84 -4.12 16.75
C ASP A 114 -10.52 -5.55 16.26
N HIS A 115 -10.21 -5.66 14.96
CA HIS A 115 -10.06 -6.93 14.28
C HIS A 115 -8.69 -7.56 14.54
N ALA A 116 -8.65 -8.88 14.79
CA ALA A 116 -7.41 -9.61 15.11
C ALA A 116 -6.32 -9.49 14.01
N ALA A 117 -6.71 -9.36 12.74
CA ALA A 117 -5.79 -9.20 11.62
C ALA A 117 -5.18 -7.79 11.49
N GLN A 118 -5.62 -6.80 12.28
CA GLN A 118 -5.15 -5.41 12.19
C GLN A 118 -3.62 -5.32 12.30
N LYS A 119 -3.03 -6.02 13.25
CA LYS A 119 -1.58 -6.02 13.46
C LYS A 119 -0.82 -6.52 12.22
N ARG A 120 -1.29 -7.61 11.59
CA ARG A 120 -0.68 -8.15 10.37
C ARG A 120 -0.84 -7.21 9.17
N ALA A 121 -2.01 -6.58 9.02
CA ALA A 121 -2.21 -5.58 7.96
C ALA A 121 -1.24 -4.39 8.12
N THR A 122 -0.97 -3.96 9.34
CA THR A 122 -0.03 -2.87 9.66
C THR A 122 1.42 -3.22 9.28
N GLU A 123 1.80 -4.50 9.25
CA GLU A 123 3.14 -4.92 8.81
C GLU A 123 3.44 -4.51 7.36
N ILE A 124 2.40 -4.33 6.52
CA ILE A 124 2.59 -3.86 5.14
C ILE A 124 3.11 -2.40 5.13
N LEU A 125 2.58 -1.53 6.01
CA LEU A 125 3.12 -0.18 6.20
C LEU A 125 4.54 -0.22 6.76
N GLY A 126 4.83 -1.20 7.62
CA GLY A 126 6.17 -1.48 8.14
C GLY A 126 7.19 -1.75 7.03
N LEU A 127 6.83 -2.53 5.99
CA LEU A 127 7.71 -2.79 4.85
C LEU A 127 8.15 -1.49 4.17
N PHE A 128 7.22 -0.56 3.92
CA PHE A 128 7.55 0.75 3.34
C PHE A 128 8.44 1.58 4.25
N ARG A 129 8.09 1.66 5.56
CA ARG A 129 8.87 2.43 6.54
C ARG A 129 10.31 1.94 6.60
N ASP A 130 10.51 0.65 6.75
CA ASP A 130 11.83 0.06 6.95
C ASP A 130 12.69 0.19 5.68
N TRP A 131 12.08 0.00 4.49
CA TRP A 131 12.74 0.21 3.22
C TRP A 131 13.14 1.68 3.01
N LEU A 132 12.23 2.64 3.29
CA LEU A 132 12.52 4.07 3.20
C LEU A 132 13.61 4.48 4.18
N ALA A 133 13.58 3.97 5.42
CA ALA A 133 14.64 4.23 6.40
C ALA A 133 16.00 3.77 5.88
N GLY A 134 16.06 2.58 5.24
CA GLY A 134 17.28 2.11 4.58
C GLY A 134 17.78 3.05 3.48
N GLN A 135 16.88 3.62 2.66
CA GLN A 135 17.28 4.58 1.64
C GLN A 135 17.78 5.90 2.26
N PHE A 136 17.13 6.41 3.31
CA PHE A 136 17.58 7.62 4.01
C PHE A 136 18.92 7.40 4.74
N HIS A 137 19.16 6.23 5.31
CA HIS A 137 20.47 5.86 5.84
C HIS A 137 21.55 5.88 4.75
N ALA A 138 21.26 5.34 3.59
CA ALA A 138 22.18 5.35 2.46
C ALA A 138 22.45 6.76 1.90
N LEU A 139 21.53 7.71 2.12
CA LEU A 139 21.71 9.15 1.83
C LEU A 139 22.52 9.88 2.91
N GLY A 140 22.92 9.21 3.98
CA GLY A 140 23.70 9.83 5.07
C GLY A 140 22.85 10.52 6.13
N ALA A 141 21.55 10.23 6.24
CA ALA A 141 20.66 10.84 7.22
C ALA A 141 20.93 10.42 8.68
N GLY A 142 21.80 9.44 8.92
CA GLY A 142 22.17 8.98 10.24
C GLY A 142 20.95 8.64 11.12
N ASP A 143 20.93 9.15 12.34
CA ASP A 143 19.84 8.92 13.31
C ASP A 143 18.48 9.50 12.90
N GLN A 144 18.43 10.35 11.87
CA GLN A 144 17.17 10.93 11.38
C GLN A 144 16.45 10.02 10.35
N ALA A 145 17.09 8.98 9.85
CA ALA A 145 16.58 8.17 8.76
C ALA A 145 15.18 7.58 9.03
N GLU A 146 14.94 7.05 10.23
CA GLU A 146 13.64 6.51 10.62
C GLU A 146 12.55 7.59 10.71
N ALA A 147 12.90 8.75 11.27
CA ALA A 147 11.96 9.87 11.38
C ALA A 147 11.58 10.42 9.99
N LEU A 148 12.54 10.54 9.08
CA LEU A 148 12.30 10.95 7.69
C LEU A 148 11.45 9.94 6.93
N ALA A 149 11.71 8.64 7.11
CA ALA A 149 10.91 7.57 6.52
C ALA A 149 9.45 7.61 6.99
N LEU A 150 9.25 7.76 8.29
CA LEU A 150 7.91 7.86 8.88
C LEU A 150 7.20 9.13 8.43
N HIS A 151 7.91 10.26 8.33
CA HIS A 151 7.35 11.51 7.81
C HIS A 151 6.86 11.35 6.36
N LEU A 152 7.68 10.77 5.48
CA LEU A 152 7.31 10.55 4.09
C LEU A 152 6.14 9.56 3.95
N LEU A 153 6.13 8.51 4.76
CA LEU A 153 5.02 7.55 4.78
C LEU A 153 3.72 8.22 5.27
N ALA A 154 3.78 9.01 6.35
CA ALA A 154 2.63 9.75 6.86
C ALA A 154 2.10 10.79 5.86
N TRP A 155 3.01 11.52 5.17
CA TRP A 155 2.63 12.41 4.08
C TRP A 155 1.85 11.66 3.00
N SER A 156 2.33 10.50 2.55
CA SER A 156 1.66 9.71 1.50
C SER A 156 0.23 9.29 1.90
N GLN A 157 0.02 8.95 3.18
CA GLN A 157 -1.30 8.60 3.70
C GLN A 157 -2.22 9.83 3.79
N GLY A 158 -1.68 10.98 4.22
CA GLY A 158 -2.39 12.26 4.21
C GLY A 158 -2.85 12.66 2.82
N VAL A 159 -1.94 12.59 1.83
CA VAL A 159 -2.28 12.86 0.41
C VAL A 159 -3.37 11.92 -0.07
N ALA A 160 -3.30 10.62 0.22
CA ALA A 160 -4.31 9.66 -0.21
C ALA A 160 -5.69 9.97 0.38
N VAL A 161 -5.78 10.34 1.66
CA VAL A 161 -7.03 10.73 2.31
C VAL A 161 -7.62 11.99 1.68
N MET A 162 -6.80 13.03 1.50
CA MET A 162 -7.25 14.30 0.92
C MET A 162 -7.65 14.13 -0.54
N ALA A 163 -6.89 13.35 -1.32
CA ALA A 163 -7.23 13.04 -2.71
C ALA A 163 -8.57 12.31 -2.85
N THR A 164 -8.87 11.38 -1.93
CA THR A 164 -10.17 10.69 -1.91
C THR A 164 -11.31 11.65 -1.56
N ALA A 165 -11.08 12.56 -0.59
CA ALA A 165 -12.09 13.49 -0.11
C ALA A 165 -12.43 14.56 -1.14
N PHE A 166 -11.42 15.17 -1.78
CA PHE A 166 -11.60 16.30 -2.69
C PHE A 166 -11.67 15.89 -4.16
N ARG A 167 -11.16 14.71 -4.52
CA ARG A 167 -11.11 14.18 -5.91
C ARG A 167 -10.45 15.14 -6.90
N ASP A 168 -9.37 15.79 -6.43
CA ASP A 168 -8.61 16.77 -7.19
C ASP A 168 -7.24 16.19 -7.60
N GLU A 169 -7.07 15.93 -8.89
CA GLU A 169 -5.81 15.42 -9.43
C GLU A 169 -4.69 16.45 -9.35
N ALA A 170 -4.99 17.74 -9.51
CA ALA A 170 -4.00 18.81 -9.43
C ALA A 170 -3.41 18.91 -8.02
N PHE A 171 -4.21 18.62 -6.99
CA PHE A 171 -3.74 18.51 -5.61
C PHE A 171 -2.62 17.47 -5.47
N ILE A 172 -2.82 16.25 -6.00
CA ILE A 172 -1.80 15.19 -5.92
C ILE A 172 -0.50 15.63 -6.58
N CYS A 173 -0.58 16.21 -7.77
CA CYS A 173 0.60 16.70 -8.50
C CYS A 173 1.33 17.81 -7.73
N SER A 174 0.59 18.72 -7.11
CA SER A 174 1.14 19.80 -6.29
C SER A 174 1.86 19.28 -5.05
N GLU A 175 1.26 18.31 -4.36
CA GLU A 175 1.85 17.66 -3.17
C GLU A 175 3.12 16.88 -3.52
N VAL A 176 3.12 16.16 -4.63
CA VAL A 176 4.31 15.46 -5.12
C VAL A 176 5.44 16.46 -5.41
N ALA A 177 5.17 17.53 -6.14
CA ALA A 177 6.18 18.56 -6.38
C ALA A 177 6.67 19.25 -5.08
N GLY A 178 5.79 19.37 -4.08
CA GLY A 178 6.13 19.88 -2.76
C GLY A 178 7.11 19.00 -2.00
N ILE A 179 6.82 17.70 -1.93
CA ILE A 179 7.64 16.74 -1.20
C ILE A 179 8.99 16.47 -1.89
N GLU A 180 9.07 16.57 -3.22
CA GLU A 180 10.33 16.50 -3.95
C GLU A 180 11.27 17.65 -3.56
N ARG A 181 10.74 18.88 -3.46
CA ARG A 181 11.51 20.03 -2.97
C ARG A 181 11.95 19.87 -1.51
N TRP A 182 11.05 19.37 -0.65
CA TRP A 182 11.40 19.06 0.74
C TRP A 182 12.54 18.04 0.82
N MET A 183 12.47 16.96 0.05
CA MET A 183 13.50 15.93 0.02
C MET A 183 14.84 16.48 -0.45
N ALA A 184 14.87 17.36 -1.48
CA ALA A 184 16.10 17.99 -1.96
C ALA A 184 16.77 18.81 -0.86
N ASN A 185 15.99 19.51 -0.03
CA ASN A 185 16.51 20.31 1.08
C ASN A 185 16.96 19.43 2.26
N ALA A 186 16.19 18.39 2.61
CA ALA A 186 16.51 17.49 3.72
C ALA A 186 17.84 16.74 3.50
N THR A 187 18.14 16.37 2.26
CA THR A 187 19.40 15.69 1.90
C THR A 187 20.59 16.64 1.78
N SER A 188 20.36 17.95 1.53
CA SER A 188 21.44 18.95 1.46
C SER A 188 22.01 19.30 2.84
N LEU A 189 21.27 19.09 3.93
CA LEU A 189 21.71 19.35 5.29
C LEU A 189 22.68 18.28 5.84
N SER A 190 22.86 17.18 5.13
CA SER A 190 23.71 16.06 5.53
C SER A 190 25.17 16.18 5.06
N HIS A 191 25.55 17.29 4.40
CA HIS A 191 26.93 17.60 4.04
C HIS A 191 27.36 18.88 4.78
N PRO A 192 27.93 18.79 6.00
CA PRO A 192 28.72 19.91 6.53
C PRO A 192 29.96 20.10 5.64
N VAL A 193 30.17 21.31 5.18
CA VAL A 193 31.38 21.79 4.48
C VAL A 193 32.60 21.61 5.34
#